data_05e9c11dc9e015d386e08d6b2376e6b1
#
_entry.id   05e9c11dc9e015d386e08d6b2376e6b1
#
_cell.length_a   1.000
_cell.length_b   1.000
_cell.length_c   1.000
_cell.angle_alpha   90.00
_cell.angle_beta   90.00
_cell.angle_gamma   90.00
#
_symmetry.space_group_name_H-M   'P 1'
#
loop_
_entity.id
_entity.type
_entity.pdbx_description
1 polymer ?
#
loop_
_entity_poly.entity_id
_entity_poly.type
_entity_poly.pdbx_seq_one_letter_code
_entity_poly.pdbx_strand_id
1 'polypeptide(L)'
;MWEADDSQDLWATPGNSPAASMAHGERMVGSELTPEDLDVDRTLRPQRLDDYCGQEHIKQSLRVLIEAAQSRGETLDHVIFSGPPGLGKTTLATVIANELGAQIKTTSGPAIARTGDLAAILTNLQPGDVLFIDEIHRLNRSVEEVLYPAMEDFALDIVIGKGPAA
;
A
#
# COMPACT_ATOMS: atom_id res chain seq x y z
N MET A 1 39.76 -32.59 -54.06
CA MET A 1 40.31 -31.89 -55.25
C MET A 1 39.84 -30.44 -55.19
N TRP A 2 40.81 -29.53 -55.22
CA TRP A 2 40.79 -28.07 -55.04
C TRP A 2 40.78 -27.64 -53.56
N GLU A 3 41.97 -27.52 -52.91
CA GLU A 3 43.04 -26.51 -52.91
C GLU A 3 42.52 -25.10 -52.76
N ALA A 4 42.73 -24.59 -51.53
CA ALA A 4 43.75 -23.60 -51.17
C ALA A 4 43.60 -22.27 -51.91
N ASP A 5 43.42 -21.22 -51.23
CA ASP A 5 44.36 -20.12 -51.27
C ASP A 5 44.33 -19.24 -50.05
N ASP A 6 45.51 -19.08 -49.51
CA ASP A 6 45.98 -18.07 -48.58
C ASP A 6 45.88 -16.68 -49.20
N SER A 7 45.45 -15.73 -48.42
CA SER A 7 46.06 -14.38 -48.43
C SER A 7 45.58 -13.63 -47.19
N GLN A 8 46.38 -13.69 -46.14
CA GLN A 8 47.33 -12.64 -45.73
C GLN A 8 46.68 -11.39 -45.17
N ASP A 9 46.83 -11.34 -43.87
CA ASP A 9 47.20 -10.16 -43.08
C ASP A 9 47.30 -8.84 -43.83
N LEU A 10 46.51 -7.90 -43.39
CA LEU A 10 46.85 -6.48 -43.48
C LEU A 10 45.84 -5.68 -42.65
N TRP A 11 46.14 -5.51 -41.39
CA TRP A 11 45.91 -4.26 -40.65
C TRP A 11 46.54 -4.40 -39.27
N ALA A 12 47.83 -4.25 -39.24
CA ALA A 12 48.58 -4.00 -38.03
C ALA A 12 48.24 -2.59 -37.51
N THR A 13 47.98 -2.55 -36.22
CA THR A 13 47.96 -1.35 -35.37
C THR A 13 49.26 -0.54 -35.50
N PRO A 14 49.25 0.78 -35.27
CA PRO A 14 49.30 1.26 -33.90
C PRO A 14 48.60 2.61 -33.67
N GLY A 15 48.27 2.91 -32.45
CA GLY A 15 47.80 4.24 -32.08
C GLY A 15 47.18 4.30 -30.71
N ASN A 16 48.02 4.26 -29.70
CA ASN A 16 47.69 4.61 -28.33
C ASN A 16 47.23 6.07 -28.30
N SER A 17 45.95 6.28 -28.02
CA SER A 17 45.42 7.57 -27.59
C SER A 17 44.51 7.33 -26.40
N PRO A 18 44.69 8.04 -25.29
CA PRO A 18 43.83 7.88 -24.13
C PRO A 18 42.46 8.48 -24.47
N ALA A 19 41.52 7.62 -24.84
CA ALA A 19 40.13 8.00 -24.93
C ALA A 19 39.65 8.33 -23.54
N ALA A 20 39.31 9.58 -23.38
CA ALA A 20 38.63 10.12 -22.21
C ALA A 20 37.53 9.19 -21.73
N SER A 21 37.60 8.79 -20.48
CA SER A 21 36.54 8.22 -19.73
C SER A 21 35.33 9.18 -19.81
N MET A 22 34.45 8.92 -20.75
CA MET A 22 33.11 9.50 -20.66
C MET A 22 32.41 8.78 -19.50
N ALA A 23 32.36 9.48 -18.39
CA ALA A 23 31.50 9.14 -17.28
C ALA A 23 30.13 8.79 -17.84
N HIS A 24 29.70 7.54 -17.65
CA HIS A 24 28.33 7.15 -17.86
C HIS A 24 27.52 8.04 -16.92
N GLY A 25 26.73 8.93 -17.53
CA GLY A 25 25.76 9.72 -16.78
C GLY A 25 24.94 8.75 -15.94
N GLU A 26 25.06 8.86 -14.64
CA GLU A 26 24.19 8.20 -13.69
C GLU A 26 22.75 8.48 -14.13
N ARG A 27 21.99 7.42 -14.33
CA ARG A 27 20.55 7.56 -14.57
C ARG A 27 19.97 8.32 -13.39
N MET A 28 19.50 9.53 -13.65
CA MET A 28 18.88 10.39 -12.63
C MET A 28 17.57 9.82 -12.04
N VAL A 29 17.11 8.66 -12.54
CA VAL A 29 15.94 7.96 -12.03
C VAL A 29 16.32 6.50 -11.81
N GLY A 30 16.70 6.14 -10.62
CA GLY A 30 16.82 4.75 -10.17
C GLY A 30 15.43 4.13 -10.07
N SER A 31 15.30 2.84 -10.40
CA SER A 31 14.05 2.10 -10.26
C SER A 31 13.73 1.69 -8.81
N GLU A 32 14.64 1.91 -7.89
CA GLU A 32 14.50 1.59 -6.47
C GLU A 32 14.27 2.89 -5.68
N LEU A 33 13.19 2.91 -4.90
CA LEU A 33 12.88 4.01 -3.99
C LEU A 33 13.94 4.02 -2.88
N THR A 34 14.62 5.14 -2.72
CA THR A 34 15.54 5.34 -1.60
C THR A 34 14.76 5.68 -0.33
N PRO A 35 15.33 5.50 0.87
CA PRO A 35 14.71 5.96 2.11
C PRO A 35 14.34 7.45 2.08
N GLU A 36 15.14 8.27 1.41
CA GLU A 36 14.89 9.69 1.23
C GLU A 36 13.68 9.95 0.32
N ASP A 37 13.49 9.15 -0.74
CA ASP A 37 12.32 9.23 -1.62
C ASP A 37 11.03 8.88 -0.87
N LEU A 38 11.08 7.93 0.06
CA LEU A 38 9.96 7.55 0.90
C LEU A 38 9.59 8.65 1.91
N ASP A 39 10.58 9.36 2.43
CA ASP A 39 10.34 10.47 3.35
C ASP A 39 9.79 11.70 2.60
N VAL A 40 10.27 11.97 1.38
CA VAL A 40 9.72 13.01 0.51
C VAL A 40 8.27 12.69 0.12
N ASP A 41 7.97 11.44 -0.26
CA ASP A 41 6.61 11.02 -0.60
C ASP A 41 5.65 11.16 0.60
N ARG A 42 6.11 10.86 1.82
CA ARG A 42 5.35 11.09 3.05
C ARG A 42 5.07 12.57 3.32
N THR A 43 6.03 13.43 3.05
CA THR A 43 5.89 14.88 3.26
C THR A 43 4.98 15.52 2.22
N LEU A 44 4.91 14.95 1.01
CA LEU A 44 4.05 15.46 -0.08
C LEU A 44 2.61 14.96 0.01
N ARG A 45 2.34 13.89 0.77
CA ARG A 45 0.98 13.40 0.95
C ARG A 45 0.23 14.25 1.97
N PRO A 46 -1.02 14.65 1.68
CA PRO A 46 -1.84 15.39 2.62
C PRO A 46 -1.97 14.60 3.93
N GLN A 47 -1.73 15.30 5.04
CA GLN A 47 -1.83 14.73 6.38
C GLN A 47 -3.17 15.07 7.04
N ARG A 48 -3.86 16.10 6.55
CA ARG A 48 -5.14 16.59 7.07
C ARG A 48 -6.18 16.70 5.96
N LEU A 49 -7.45 16.71 6.33
CA LEU A 49 -8.55 16.90 5.37
C LEU A 49 -8.44 18.24 4.63
N ASP A 50 -7.93 19.27 5.28
CA ASP A 50 -7.77 20.58 4.67
C ASP A 50 -6.69 20.59 3.57
N ASP A 51 -5.65 19.78 3.72
CA ASP A 51 -4.56 19.66 2.75
C ASP A 51 -4.94 18.77 1.55
N TYR A 52 -6.03 18.00 1.67
CA TYR A 52 -6.48 17.10 0.62
C TYR A 52 -7.17 17.88 -0.51
N CYS A 53 -6.58 17.86 -1.71
CA CYS A 53 -7.09 18.58 -2.85
C CYS A 53 -8.25 17.88 -3.55
N GLY A 54 -9.31 18.61 -3.85
CA GLY A 54 -10.49 18.12 -4.56
C GLY A 54 -11.47 17.35 -3.68
N GLN A 55 -12.50 16.80 -4.31
CA GLN A 55 -13.55 15.99 -3.68
C GLN A 55 -14.23 16.65 -2.46
N GLU A 56 -14.55 17.94 -2.57
CA GLU A 56 -15.09 18.76 -1.47
C GLU A 56 -16.32 18.14 -0.78
N HIS A 57 -17.18 17.47 -1.54
CA HIS A 57 -18.36 16.81 -0.99
C HIS A 57 -17.95 15.65 -0.04
N ILE A 58 -16.95 14.85 -0.43
CA ILE A 58 -16.46 13.74 0.40
C ILE A 58 -15.77 14.29 1.64
N LYS A 59 -14.96 15.35 1.50
CA LYS A 59 -14.30 16.03 2.62
C LYS A 59 -15.30 16.53 3.65
N GLN A 60 -16.36 17.19 3.19
CA GLN A 60 -17.41 17.68 4.09
C GLN A 60 -18.12 16.55 4.83
N SER A 61 -18.46 15.46 4.12
CA SER A 61 -19.10 14.30 4.74
C SER A 61 -18.20 13.66 5.79
N LEU A 62 -16.92 13.47 5.48
CA LEU A 62 -15.94 12.90 6.41
C LEU A 62 -15.72 13.80 7.63
N ARG A 63 -15.65 15.13 7.43
CA ARG A 63 -15.50 16.08 8.54
C ARG A 63 -16.64 15.94 9.53
N VAL A 64 -17.88 15.91 9.03
CA VAL A 64 -19.07 15.73 9.89
C VAL A 64 -19.03 14.41 10.65
N LEU A 65 -18.66 13.31 9.99
CA LEU A 65 -18.56 11.98 10.62
C LEU A 65 -17.47 11.95 11.70
N ILE A 66 -16.30 12.50 11.43
CA ILE A 66 -15.17 12.55 12.36
C ILE A 66 -15.52 13.42 13.57
N GLU A 67 -16.03 14.63 13.34
CA GLU A 67 -16.46 15.54 14.41
C GLU A 67 -17.54 14.91 15.28
N ALA A 68 -18.50 14.22 14.67
CA ALA A 68 -19.56 13.53 15.41
C ALA A 68 -19.01 12.39 16.28
N ALA A 69 -18.10 11.56 15.76
CA ALA A 69 -17.45 10.50 16.52
C ALA A 69 -16.65 11.07 17.70
N GLN A 70 -15.81 12.09 17.43
CA GLN A 70 -15.01 12.75 18.45
C GLN A 70 -15.85 13.41 19.54
N SER A 71 -16.96 14.06 19.17
CA SER A 71 -17.86 14.71 20.15
C SER A 71 -18.57 13.73 21.08
N ARG A 72 -18.80 12.51 20.63
CA ARG A 72 -19.38 11.43 21.43
C ARG A 72 -18.34 10.61 22.20
N GLY A 73 -17.04 10.79 21.88
CA GLY A 73 -15.98 9.94 22.42
C GLY A 73 -16.04 8.49 21.90
N GLU A 74 -16.58 8.31 20.71
CA GLU A 74 -16.76 7.03 20.04
C GLU A 74 -15.79 6.86 18.90
N THR A 75 -15.60 5.62 18.44
CA THR A 75 -14.88 5.34 17.20
C THR A 75 -15.71 5.74 15.99
N LEU A 76 -15.03 6.05 14.87
CA LEU A 76 -15.70 6.28 13.60
C LEU A 76 -16.34 4.98 13.11
N ASP A 77 -17.56 5.09 12.59
CA ASP A 77 -18.24 3.98 11.91
C ASP A 77 -17.42 3.48 10.70
N HIS A 78 -17.68 2.24 10.29
CA HIS A 78 -17.02 1.68 9.12
C HIS A 78 -17.33 2.48 7.86
N VAL A 79 -16.29 2.77 7.06
CA VAL A 79 -16.38 3.58 5.86
C VAL A 79 -15.88 2.77 4.67
N ILE A 80 -16.64 2.79 3.58
CA ILE A 80 -16.20 2.20 2.31
C ILE A 80 -15.94 3.29 1.26
N PHE A 81 -14.77 3.23 0.63
CA PHE A 81 -14.42 4.09 -0.50
C PHE A 81 -14.58 3.33 -1.80
N SER A 82 -15.50 3.77 -2.64
CA SER A 82 -15.72 3.24 -3.98
C SER A 82 -15.26 4.23 -5.03
N GLY A 83 -14.59 3.76 -6.07
CA GLY A 83 -14.14 4.59 -7.19
C GLY A 83 -12.93 4.00 -7.91
N PRO A 84 -12.58 4.54 -9.09
CA PRO A 84 -11.46 4.10 -9.89
C PRO A 84 -10.12 4.23 -9.14
N PRO A 85 -9.07 3.53 -9.60
CA PRO A 85 -7.73 3.66 -9.02
C PRO A 85 -7.20 5.09 -9.20
N GLY A 86 -6.25 5.49 -8.36
CA GLY A 86 -5.61 6.81 -8.46
C GLY A 86 -6.36 7.98 -7.83
N LEU A 87 -7.57 7.78 -7.29
CA LEU A 87 -8.35 8.84 -6.62
C LEU A 87 -7.97 9.06 -5.14
N GLY A 88 -6.83 8.56 -4.69
CA GLY A 88 -6.33 8.84 -3.35
C GLY A 88 -7.06 8.14 -2.21
N LYS A 89 -7.73 6.99 -2.44
CA LYS A 89 -8.44 6.24 -1.38
C LYS A 89 -7.54 5.90 -0.20
N THR A 90 -6.34 5.40 -0.45
CA THR A 90 -5.34 5.10 0.59
C THR A 90 -4.89 6.35 1.34
N THR A 91 -4.67 7.44 0.61
CA THR A 91 -4.32 8.75 1.21
C THR A 91 -5.43 9.23 2.11
N LEU A 92 -6.68 9.11 1.66
CA LEU A 92 -7.84 9.54 2.44
C LEU A 92 -8.00 8.71 3.74
N ALA A 93 -7.75 7.40 3.69
CA ALA A 93 -7.74 6.56 4.88
C ALA A 93 -6.66 7.00 5.89
N THR A 94 -5.47 7.36 5.40
CA THR A 94 -4.39 7.91 6.24
C THR A 94 -4.79 9.24 6.88
N VAL A 95 -5.40 10.13 6.10
CA VAL A 95 -5.88 11.43 6.59
C VAL A 95 -6.94 11.23 7.69
N ILE A 96 -7.87 10.31 7.51
CA ILE A 96 -8.89 10.00 8.55
C ILE A 96 -8.22 9.52 9.83
N ALA A 97 -7.27 8.59 9.75
CA ALA A 97 -6.56 8.10 10.92
C ALA A 97 -5.83 9.24 11.65
N ASN A 98 -5.19 10.15 10.90
CA ASN A 98 -4.51 11.31 11.47
C ASN A 98 -5.49 12.27 12.16
N GLU A 99 -6.64 12.56 11.54
CA GLU A 99 -7.68 13.42 12.15
C GLU A 99 -8.26 12.80 13.43
N LEU A 100 -8.35 11.47 13.49
CA LEU A 100 -8.77 10.73 14.69
C LEU A 100 -7.66 10.61 15.74
N GLY A 101 -6.41 10.93 15.41
CA GLY A 101 -5.25 10.67 16.26
C GLY A 101 -4.94 9.18 16.43
N ALA A 102 -5.36 8.36 15.47
CA ALA A 102 -5.29 6.89 15.49
C ALA A 102 -4.10 6.36 14.69
N GLN A 103 -3.63 5.16 15.04
CA GLN A 103 -2.70 4.44 14.19
C GLN A 103 -3.44 3.79 13.02
N ILE A 104 -2.83 3.78 11.83
CA ILE A 104 -3.39 3.08 10.69
C ILE A 104 -2.58 1.82 10.39
N LYS A 105 -3.29 0.69 10.24
CA LYS A 105 -2.75 -0.54 9.66
C LYS A 105 -3.32 -0.74 8.27
N THR A 106 -2.45 -0.89 7.28
CA THR A 106 -2.84 -1.04 5.89
C THR A 106 -2.57 -2.46 5.42
N THR A 107 -3.55 -3.06 4.77
CA THR A 107 -3.46 -4.36 4.11
C THR A 107 -4.24 -4.34 2.81
N SER A 108 -4.29 -5.45 2.09
CA SER A 108 -5.11 -5.60 0.89
C SER A 108 -5.91 -6.89 0.92
N GLY A 109 -7.04 -6.93 0.21
CA GLY A 109 -7.85 -8.15 0.09
C GLY A 109 -7.03 -9.37 -0.33
N PRO A 110 -6.20 -9.30 -1.38
CA PRO A 110 -5.33 -10.41 -1.79
C PRO A 110 -4.30 -10.85 -0.75
N ALA A 111 -3.88 -9.97 0.14
CA ALA A 111 -2.92 -10.30 1.21
C ALA A 111 -3.55 -11.10 2.35
N ILE A 112 -4.87 -11.05 2.49
CA ILE A 112 -5.63 -11.82 3.49
C ILE A 112 -6.13 -13.12 2.83
N ALA A 113 -5.27 -14.12 2.75
CA ALA A 113 -5.58 -15.37 2.06
C ALA A 113 -6.46 -16.32 2.90
N ARG A 114 -6.38 -16.23 4.21
CA ARG A 114 -7.05 -17.15 5.16
C ARG A 114 -7.69 -16.38 6.30
N THR A 115 -8.69 -16.99 6.93
CA THR A 115 -9.34 -16.44 8.14
C THR A 115 -8.37 -16.18 9.28
N GLY A 116 -7.33 -17.03 9.42
CA GLY A 116 -6.28 -16.83 10.41
C GLY A 116 -5.42 -15.57 10.17
N ASP A 117 -5.23 -15.17 8.91
CA ASP A 117 -4.50 -13.93 8.58
C ASP A 117 -5.30 -12.72 9.05
N LEU A 118 -6.62 -12.72 8.79
CA LEU A 118 -7.53 -11.68 9.27
C LEU A 118 -7.55 -11.63 10.79
N ALA A 119 -7.70 -12.80 11.44
CA ALA A 119 -7.70 -12.89 12.89
C ALA A 119 -6.42 -12.32 13.51
N ALA A 120 -5.26 -12.63 12.94
CA ALA A 120 -3.98 -12.10 13.39
C ALA A 120 -3.91 -10.57 13.23
N ILE A 121 -4.47 -10.01 12.16
CA ILE A 121 -4.52 -8.56 11.96
C ILE A 121 -5.42 -7.92 13.02
N LEU A 122 -6.65 -8.43 13.19
CA LEU A 122 -7.65 -7.86 14.10
C LEU A 122 -7.22 -7.93 15.57
N THR A 123 -6.63 -9.05 16.01
CA THR A 123 -6.15 -9.20 17.39
C THR A 123 -4.95 -8.32 17.75
N ASN A 124 -4.24 -7.81 16.74
CA ASN A 124 -3.14 -6.88 16.92
C ASN A 124 -3.55 -5.40 16.83
N LEU A 125 -4.84 -5.09 16.62
CA LEU A 125 -5.35 -3.72 16.70
C LEU A 125 -5.48 -3.28 18.16
N GLN A 126 -5.15 -2.02 18.41
CA GLN A 126 -5.44 -1.37 19.68
C GLN A 126 -6.76 -0.61 19.58
N PRO A 127 -7.43 -0.35 20.70
CA PRO A 127 -8.63 0.48 20.70
C PRO A 127 -8.40 1.82 20.01
N GLY A 128 -9.23 2.14 19.03
CA GLY A 128 -9.14 3.35 18.23
C GLY A 128 -8.27 3.23 16.96
N ASP A 129 -7.50 2.16 16.78
CA ASP A 129 -6.75 1.93 15.55
C ASP A 129 -7.66 1.81 14.33
N VAL A 130 -7.16 2.25 13.19
CA VAL A 130 -7.83 2.14 11.89
C VAL A 130 -7.21 1.00 11.08
N LEU A 131 -8.02 0.06 10.62
CA LEU A 131 -7.62 -0.93 9.63
C LEU A 131 -8.12 -0.51 8.25
N PHE A 132 -7.20 -0.28 7.32
CA PHE A 132 -7.51 -0.03 5.91
C PHE A 132 -7.24 -1.29 5.08
N ILE A 133 -8.27 -1.77 4.41
CA ILE A 133 -8.18 -2.93 3.50
C ILE A 133 -8.39 -2.42 2.07
N ASP A 134 -7.32 -2.37 1.29
CA ASP A 134 -7.43 -2.03 -0.13
C ASP A 134 -7.97 -3.23 -0.92
N GLU A 135 -8.64 -2.96 -2.04
CA GLU A 135 -9.25 -4.00 -2.89
C GLU A 135 -10.10 -5.02 -2.11
N ILE A 136 -10.91 -4.56 -1.16
CA ILE A 136 -11.74 -5.41 -0.29
C ILE A 136 -12.62 -6.41 -1.09
N HIS A 137 -13.01 -6.06 -2.31
CA HIS A 137 -13.77 -6.91 -3.22
C HIS A 137 -13.01 -8.17 -3.68
N ARG A 138 -11.71 -8.27 -3.38
CA ARG A 138 -10.86 -9.43 -3.67
C ARG A 138 -10.67 -10.35 -2.47
N LEU A 139 -11.34 -10.09 -1.37
CA LEU A 139 -11.40 -11.04 -0.26
C LEU A 139 -12.07 -12.34 -0.73
N ASN A 140 -11.60 -13.46 -0.21
CA ASN A 140 -12.31 -14.71 -0.42
C ASN A 140 -13.50 -14.81 0.55
N ARG A 141 -14.50 -15.57 0.15
CA ARG A 141 -15.76 -15.69 0.89
C ARG A 141 -15.58 -16.15 2.34
N SER A 142 -14.64 -17.05 2.61
CA SER A 142 -14.40 -17.53 3.96
C SER A 142 -13.84 -16.45 4.88
N VAL A 143 -13.07 -15.50 4.33
CA VAL A 143 -12.57 -14.34 5.08
C VAL A 143 -13.70 -13.32 5.31
N GLU A 144 -14.55 -13.09 4.31
CA GLU A 144 -15.72 -12.22 4.45
C GLU A 144 -16.66 -12.70 5.54
N GLU A 145 -16.92 -14.02 5.61
CA GLU A 145 -17.78 -14.64 6.63
C GLU A 145 -17.29 -14.43 8.07
N VAL A 146 -16.00 -14.14 8.25
CA VAL A 146 -15.39 -13.78 9.55
C VAL A 146 -15.33 -12.27 9.74
N LEU A 147 -15.09 -11.52 8.66
CA LEU A 147 -14.97 -10.06 8.72
C LEU A 147 -16.30 -9.39 9.10
N TYR A 148 -17.43 -9.80 8.50
CA TYR A 148 -18.71 -9.16 8.75
C TYR A 148 -19.16 -9.23 10.22
N PRO A 149 -19.14 -10.39 10.90
CA PRO A 149 -19.44 -10.43 12.33
C PRO A 149 -18.47 -9.59 13.18
N ALA A 150 -17.19 -9.55 12.78
CA ALA A 150 -16.22 -8.72 13.48
C ALA A 150 -16.52 -7.23 13.36
N MET A 151 -17.11 -6.78 12.25
CA MET A 151 -17.53 -5.40 12.05
C MET A 151 -18.87 -5.07 12.73
N GLU A 152 -19.82 -6.00 12.75
CA GLU A 152 -21.16 -5.77 13.28
C GLU A 152 -21.23 -5.97 14.80
N ASP A 153 -20.68 -7.08 15.28
CA ASP A 153 -20.79 -7.52 16.67
C ASP A 153 -19.54 -7.22 17.50
N PHE A 154 -18.47 -6.69 16.85
CA PHE A 154 -17.15 -6.50 17.45
C PHE A 154 -16.58 -7.78 18.07
N ALA A 155 -16.98 -8.93 17.52
CA ALA A 155 -16.62 -10.26 17.98
C ALA A 155 -15.93 -11.04 16.88
N LEU A 156 -14.93 -11.82 17.26
CA LEU A 156 -14.18 -12.65 16.35
C LEU A 156 -14.27 -14.11 16.79
N ASP A 157 -15.05 -14.90 16.07
CA ASP A 157 -15.17 -16.33 16.28
C ASP A 157 -14.05 -17.08 15.54
N ILE A 158 -13.06 -17.54 16.28
CA ILE A 158 -11.95 -18.33 15.71
C ILE A 158 -12.13 -19.79 16.13
N VAL A 159 -12.43 -20.65 15.19
CA VAL A 159 -12.38 -22.09 15.42
C VAL A 159 -10.92 -22.55 15.42
N ILE A 160 -10.34 -22.71 16.60
CA ILE A 160 -8.99 -23.23 16.78
C ILE A 160 -9.09 -24.74 16.98
N GLY A 161 -8.79 -25.50 15.94
CA GLY A 161 -8.67 -26.94 16.03
C GLY A 161 -9.11 -27.67 14.78
N LYS A 162 -8.31 -28.66 14.41
CA LYS A 162 -8.64 -29.63 13.36
C LYS A 162 -8.87 -30.97 14.04
N GLY A 163 -10.13 -31.29 14.32
CA GLY A 163 -10.43 -32.62 14.78
C GLY A 163 -11.74 -32.74 15.58
N PRO A 164 -12.30 -33.95 15.69
CA PRO A 164 -13.58 -34.22 16.37
C PRO A 164 -13.54 -34.06 17.90
N ALA A 165 -12.46 -33.52 18.44
CA ALA A 165 -12.25 -33.28 19.87
C ALA A 165 -11.72 -31.86 20.18
N ALA A 166 -11.90 -30.92 19.26
CA ALA A 166 -11.55 -29.51 19.47
C ALA A 166 -12.76 -28.73 19.95
#